data_4e869beb22cd25a0a5c9e1a3493a3b13
#
_entry.id   4e869beb22cd25a0a5c9e1a3493a3b13
#
_cell.length_a   1.000
_cell.length_b   1.000
_cell.length_c   1.000
_cell.angle_alpha   90.00
_cell.angle_beta   90.00
_cell.angle_gamma   90.00
#
_symmetry.space_group_name_H-M   'P 1'
#
loop_
_entity.id
_entity.type
_entity.pdbx_description
1 polymer ?
#
loop_
_entity_poly.entity_id
_entity_poly.type
_entity_poly.pdbx_seq_one_letter_code
_entity_poly.pdbx_strand_id
1 'polypeptide(L)'
;MKNSGISWTDHTFNPWMGCSWRSPACDNCYAATLAKRRYGIAWGPDKPRHRTSEATWKQPLAWNRAIEESGGPNERVFCISMGDIFDAEVEGGWRDEVFELINKTRRLNWLLLTKRAREAVEYAKKIVWPDNAWIGVSVEDQAHAYRAEIIKAIPAPVRFLSMEPLLEPVKVKLDGIDWVIAGGESGENYRFLPKAWVLDIQSQCREANVPFFFKQWSSFTSDALGHELNGEVCHAFPTPKNRKAALDTEVVAAK
;
A
#
# COMPACT_ATOMS: atom_id res chain seq x y z
N MET A 1 0.07 -5.39 13.96
CA MET A 1 -1.17 -5.38 14.77
C MET A 1 -2.12 -6.37 14.13
N LYS A 2 -2.55 -7.36 14.86
CA LYS A 2 -3.60 -8.31 14.46
C LYS A 2 -4.95 -7.58 14.43
N ASN A 3 -5.81 -7.87 13.44
CA ASN A 3 -7.07 -7.18 13.22
C ASN A 3 -6.89 -5.67 13.05
N SER A 4 -6.40 -5.29 11.88
CA SER A 4 -6.20 -3.89 11.49
C SER A 4 -7.51 -3.11 11.52
N GLY A 5 -7.47 -1.83 11.95
CA GLY A 5 -8.57 -0.90 11.73
C GLY A 5 -8.64 -0.33 10.30
N ILE A 6 -7.75 -0.77 9.41
CA ILE A 6 -7.72 -0.36 8.00
C ILE A 6 -8.53 -1.38 7.20
N SER A 7 -9.63 -0.96 6.59
CA SER A 7 -10.67 -1.82 6.01
C SER A 7 -10.22 -2.70 4.85
N TRP A 8 -9.14 -2.35 4.14
CA TRP A 8 -8.64 -3.11 3.00
C TRP A 8 -7.52 -4.11 3.35
N THR A 9 -7.20 -4.31 4.63
CA THR A 9 -6.19 -5.27 5.11
C THR A 9 -6.61 -5.94 6.41
N ASP A 10 -6.15 -7.17 6.63
CA ASP A 10 -6.48 -7.94 7.83
C ASP A 10 -5.50 -7.61 8.98
N HIS A 11 -4.24 -7.32 8.65
CA HIS A 11 -3.19 -6.97 9.61
C HIS A 11 -2.42 -5.73 9.18
N THR A 12 -1.74 -5.09 10.15
CA THR A 12 -0.78 -4.03 9.90
C THR A 12 0.56 -4.37 10.54
N PHE A 13 1.62 -4.33 9.77
CA PHE A 13 2.99 -4.57 10.23
C PHE A 13 3.86 -3.34 9.97
N ASN A 14 4.49 -2.85 11.03
CA ASN A 14 5.42 -1.73 10.99
C ASN A 14 6.79 -2.20 11.49
N PRO A 15 7.71 -2.59 10.60
CA PRO A 15 9.07 -3.00 10.97
C PRO A 15 9.88 -1.83 11.54
N TRP A 16 9.57 -0.61 11.11
CA TRP A 16 10.11 0.65 11.62
C TRP A 16 9.08 1.76 11.57
N MET A 17 9.40 2.90 12.17
CA MET A 17 8.64 4.15 12.11
C MET A 17 9.53 5.28 11.65
N GLY A 18 8.96 6.21 10.91
CA GLY A 18 9.64 7.38 10.36
C GLY A 18 9.61 7.39 8.82
N CYS A 19 9.51 8.59 8.26
CA CYS A 19 9.45 8.83 6.83
C CYS A 19 9.87 10.28 6.54
N SER A 20 10.05 10.61 5.25
CA SER A 20 10.25 11.98 4.78
C SER A 20 9.20 12.34 3.73
N TRP A 21 8.91 13.63 3.60
CA TRP A 21 7.94 14.23 2.69
C TRP A 21 8.21 13.85 1.22
N ARG A 22 7.18 13.56 0.44
CA ARG A 22 7.28 13.17 -0.99
C ARG A 22 6.24 13.82 -1.90
N SER A 23 5.12 14.27 -1.32
CA SER A 23 4.01 14.81 -2.08
C SER A 23 3.05 15.57 -1.17
N PRO A 24 2.11 16.38 -1.70
CA PRO A 24 1.14 17.12 -0.91
C PRO A 24 0.29 16.28 0.05
N ALA A 25 0.15 14.99 -0.19
CA ALA A 25 -0.51 14.08 0.76
C ALA A 25 0.29 13.87 2.06
N CYS A 26 1.55 14.28 2.11
CA CYS A 26 2.37 14.21 3.33
C CYS A 26 2.14 15.39 4.28
N ASP A 27 1.49 16.49 3.83
CA ASP A 27 1.28 17.69 4.64
C ASP A 27 0.42 17.41 5.87
N ASN A 28 -0.63 16.62 5.71
CA ASN A 28 -1.56 16.21 6.77
C ASN A 28 -1.40 14.73 7.15
N CYS A 29 -0.19 14.18 7.06
CA CYS A 29 0.05 12.76 7.29
C CYS A 29 -0.32 12.35 8.72
N TYR A 30 -1.38 11.52 8.84
CA TYR A 30 -1.85 11.01 10.13
C TYR A 30 -0.75 10.22 10.87
N ALA A 31 0.07 9.49 10.12
CA ALA A 31 1.12 8.66 10.69
C ALA A 31 2.25 9.50 11.29
N ALA A 32 2.61 10.63 10.67
CA ALA A 32 3.58 11.59 11.23
C ALA A 32 3.04 12.21 12.52
N THR A 33 1.76 12.62 12.53
CA THR A 33 1.09 13.16 13.72
C THR A 33 1.06 12.13 14.85
N LEU A 34 0.68 10.89 14.54
CA LEU A 34 0.63 9.78 15.50
C LEU A 34 2.02 9.45 16.06
N ALA A 35 3.03 9.37 15.18
CA ALA A 35 4.42 9.11 15.57
C ALA A 35 4.93 10.16 16.56
N LYS A 36 4.70 11.44 16.27
CA LYS A 36 5.09 12.56 17.15
C LYS A 36 4.36 12.52 18.49
N ARG A 37 3.01 12.37 18.47
CA ARG A 37 2.17 12.43 19.69
C ARG A 37 2.38 11.23 20.61
N ARG A 38 2.50 10.03 20.05
CA ARG A 38 2.50 8.78 20.83
C ARG A 38 3.88 8.26 21.16
N TYR A 39 4.86 8.51 20.29
CA TYR A 39 6.20 7.92 20.40
C TYR A 39 7.32 8.97 20.46
N GLY A 40 7.02 10.26 20.32
CA GLY A 40 8.04 11.33 20.29
C GLY A 40 8.92 11.29 19.03
N ILE A 41 8.54 10.55 17.99
CA ILE A 41 9.31 10.36 16.77
C ILE A 41 9.01 11.48 15.78
N ALA A 42 10.03 12.27 15.44
CA ALA A 42 9.95 13.30 14.41
C ALA A 42 10.20 12.67 13.02
N TRP A 43 9.40 13.10 12.04
CA TRP A 43 9.56 12.74 10.64
C TRP A 43 10.31 13.84 9.88
N GLY A 44 10.97 13.49 8.81
CA GLY A 44 11.66 14.42 7.92
C GLY A 44 12.93 13.84 7.31
N PRO A 45 13.58 14.59 6.41
CA PRO A 45 14.92 14.27 5.95
C PRO A 45 15.89 14.31 7.13
N ASP A 46 16.92 13.51 7.10
CA ASP A 46 17.98 13.39 8.13
C ASP A 46 17.45 13.05 9.55
N LYS A 47 16.22 12.57 9.66
CA LYS A 47 15.68 12.05 10.92
C LYS A 47 15.82 10.52 10.96
N PRO A 48 16.25 9.94 12.10
CA PRO A 48 16.43 8.51 12.19
C PRO A 48 15.09 7.76 11.96
N ARG A 49 15.18 6.60 11.33
CA ARG A 49 14.10 5.62 11.31
C ARG A 49 14.24 4.74 12.55
N HIS A 50 13.14 4.42 13.18
CA HIS A 50 13.12 3.71 14.47
C HIS A 50 12.63 2.28 14.26
N ARG A 51 13.55 1.32 14.35
CA ARG A 51 13.21 -0.12 14.28
C ARG A 51 12.27 -0.49 15.42
N THR A 52 11.24 -1.26 15.14
CA THR A 52 10.32 -1.76 16.16
C THR A 52 10.91 -2.96 16.89
N SER A 53 10.26 -3.38 18.00
CA SER A 53 10.76 -4.46 18.84
C SER A 53 10.78 -5.82 18.13
N GLU A 54 11.64 -6.72 18.60
CA GLU A 54 11.69 -8.12 18.15
C GLU A 54 10.33 -8.82 18.29
N ALA A 55 9.56 -8.47 19.32
CA ALA A 55 8.20 -8.99 19.49
C ALA A 55 7.28 -8.58 18.31
N THR A 56 7.42 -7.37 17.80
CA THR A 56 6.71 -6.91 16.60
C THR A 56 7.15 -7.72 15.37
N TRP A 57 8.45 -7.93 15.18
CA TRP A 57 9.00 -8.66 14.03
C TRP A 57 8.59 -10.15 14.02
N LYS A 58 8.29 -10.73 15.18
CA LYS A 58 7.78 -12.12 15.28
C LYS A 58 6.29 -12.26 14.97
N GLN A 59 5.51 -11.18 14.97
CA GLN A 59 4.05 -11.25 14.78
C GLN A 59 3.64 -11.92 13.45
N PRO A 60 4.22 -11.56 12.28
CA PRO A 60 3.82 -12.19 11.02
C PRO A 60 4.04 -13.71 10.99
N LEU A 61 5.08 -14.21 11.65
CA LEU A 61 5.31 -15.64 11.76
C LEU A 61 4.18 -16.34 12.54
N ALA A 62 3.69 -15.69 13.60
CA ALA A 62 2.57 -16.22 14.39
C ALA A 62 1.25 -16.19 13.61
N TRP A 63 1.00 -15.11 12.83
CA TRP A 63 -0.19 -15.02 11.97
C TRP A 63 -0.15 -16.10 10.88
N ASN A 64 0.98 -16.26 10.19
CA ASN A 64 1.16 -17.29 9.16
C ASN A 64 0.87 -18.69 9.71
N ARG A 65 1.44 -19.02 10.87
CA ARG A 65 1.21 -20.31 11.54
C ARG A 65 -0.27 -20.52 11.87
N ALA A 66 -0.95 -19.51 12.42
CA ALA A 66 -2.36 -19.62 12.77
C ALA A 66 -3.24 -19.92 11.53
N ILE A 67 -2.91 -19.35 10.36
CA ILE A 67 -3.62 -19.63 9.11
C ILE A 67 -3.29 -21.04 8.60
N GLU A 68 -2.04 -21.49 8.71
CA GLU A 68 -1.64 -22.86 8.37
C GLU A 68 -2.39 -23.89 9.21
N GLU A 69 -2.49 -23.68 10.51
CA GLU A 69 -3.20 -24.55 11.46
C GLU A 69 -4.73 -24.57 11.22
N SER A 70 -5.32 -23.42 10.87
CA SER A 70 -6.77 -23.33 10.61
C SER A 70 -7.18 -23.78 9.22
N GLY A 71 -6.24 -23.83 8.25
CA GLY A 71 -6.54 -24.08 6.83
C GLY A 71 -7.33 -22.95 6.15
N GLY A 72 -7.42 -21.76 6.78
CA GLY A 72 -8.15 -20.60 6.27
C GLY A 72 -7.54 -19.99 4.99
N PRO A 73 -8.19 -19.01 4.37
CA PRO A 73 -7.63 -18.28 3.22
C PRO A 73 -6.42 -17.44 3.64
N ASN A 74 -5.60 -17.03 2.65
CA ASN A 74 -4.50 -16.10 2.91
C ASN A 74 -5.02 -14.76 3.41
N GLU A 75 -4.38 -14.20 4.43
CA GLU A 75 -4.71 -12.90 5.01
C GLU A 75 -3.77 -11.82 4.49
N ARG A 76 -4.27 -10.56 4.43
CA ARG A 76 -3.54 -9.40 3.90
C ARG A 76 -2.83 -8.68 5.03
N VAL A 77 -1.58 -8.29 4.78
CA VAL A 77 -0.75 -7.52 5.72
C VAL A 77 -0.32 -6.21 5.07
N PHE A 78 -0.80 -5.08 5.57
CA PHE A 78 -0.29 -3.78 5.15
C PHE A 78 1.08 -3.51 5.77
N CYS A 79 2.08 -3.35 4.95
CA CYS A 79 3.45 -3.00 5.29
C CYS A 79 3.87 -1.77 4.46
N ILE A 80 4.08 -0.64 5.05
CA ILE A 80 4.12 -0.18 6.42
C ILE A 80 3.24 1.07 6.54
N SER A 81 2.42 1.17 7.60
CA SER A 81 1.53 2.33 7.79
C SER A 81 2.22 3.52 8.46
N MET A 82 3.34 3.29 9.14
CA MET A 82 4.11 4.29 9.90
C MET A 82 5.44 4.65 9.23
N GLY A 83 5.54 4.51 7.91
CA GLY A 83 6.75 4.76 7.14
C GLY A 83 6.54 4.53 5.65
N ASP A 84 7.66 4.27 4.95
CA ASP A 84 7.66 3.83 3.56
C ASP A 84 8.72 2.73 3.40
N ILE A 85 8.33 1.60 2.79
CA ILE A 85 9.20 0.42 2.68
C ILE A 85 10.43 0.68 1.80
N PHE A 86 10.34 1.63 0.86
CA PHE A 86 11.45 1.98 -0.04
C PHE A 86 12.11 3.31 0.33
N ASP A 87 11.96 3.75 1.59
CA ASP A 87 12.68 4.93 2.09
C ASP A 87 14.20 4.68 2.05
N ALA A 88 14.93 5.58 1.39
CA ALA A 88 16.39 5.48 1.26
C ALA A 88 17.14 5.71 2.58
N GLU A 89 16.48 6.37 3.55
CA GLU A 89 17.07 6.68 4.86
C GLU A 89 16.88 5.55 5.88
N VAL A 90 16.29 4.43 5.47
CA VAL A 90 16.20 3.22 6.30
C VAL A 90 17.58 2.57 6.39
N GLU A 91 17.96 2.20 7.61
CA GLU A 91 19.22 1.52 7.86
C GLU A 91 19.36 0.25 7.01
N GLY A 92 20.58 0.03 6.48
CA GLY A 92 20.87 -1.09 5.62
C GLY A 92 20.54 -2.43 6.28
N GLY A 93 19.93 -3.33 5.49
CA GLY A 93 19.54 -4.66 5.94
C GLY A 93 18.09 -4.79 6.44
N TRP A 94 17.49 -3.78 7.08
CA TRP A 94 16.11 -3.92 7.59
C TRP A 94 15.08 -4.22 6.50
N ARG A 95 15.23 -3.63 5.33
CA ARG A 95 14.37 -3.94 4.19
C ARG A 95 14.55 -5.38 3.72
N ASP A 96 15.78 -5.85 3.64
CA ASP A 96 16.10 -7.21 3.24
C ASP A 96 15.52 -8.22 4.24
N GLU A 97 15.62 -7.95 5.55
CA GLU A 97 14.96 -8.75 6.59
C GLU A 97 13.43 -8.80 6.42
N VAL A 98 12.78 -7.69 5.99
CA VAL A 98 11.34 -7.70 5.69
C VAL A 98 11.06 -8.61 4.50
N PHE A 99 11.85 -8.57 3.43
CA PHE A 99 11.65 -9.44 2.28
C PHE A 99 11.94 -10.92 2.59
N GLU A 100 12.88 -11.21 3.49
CA GLU A 100 13.05 -12.56 4.04
C GLU A 100 11.82 -13.02 4.83
N LEU A 101 11.25 -12.14 5.66
CA LEU A 101 10.03 -12.42 6.41
C LEU A 101 8.84 -12.69 5.48
N ILE A 102 8.68 -11.89 4.41
CA ILE A 102 7.69 -12.11 3.35
C ILE A 102 7.84 -13.51 2.76
N ASN A 103 9.07 -13.91 2.41
CA ASN A 103 9.37 -15.23 1.87
C ASN A 103 9.06 -16.38 2.84
N LYS A 104 9.20 -16.16 4.15
CA LYS A 104 8.93 -17.14 5.21
C LYS A 104 7.43 -17.28 5.57
N THR A 105 6.58 -16.33 5.12
CA THR A 105 5.17 -16.23 5.54
C THR A 105 4.23 -16.31 4.36
N ARG A 106 4.19 -17.47 3.70
CA ARG A 106 3.48 -17.70 2.42
C ARG A 106 1.95 -17.65 2.51
N ARG A 107 1.39 -17.73 3.73
CA ARG A 107 -0.04 -17.59 3.99
C ARG A 107 -0.47 -16.13 4.19
N LEU A 108 0.47 -15.18 4.07
CA LEU A 108 0.22 -13.76 4.14
C LEU A 108 0.43 -13.12 2.77
N ASN A 109 -0.55 -12.34 2.30
CA ASN A 109 -0.42 -11.46 1.16
C ASN A 109 0.07 -10.10 1.65
N TRP A 110 1.30 -9.73 1.31
CA TRP A 110 1.94 -8.50 1.78
C TRP A 110 1.64 -7.33 0.85
N LEU A 111 0.98 -6.30 1.35
CA LEU A 111 0.63 -5.09 0.63
C LEU A 111 1.69 -4.02 0.92
N LEU A 112 2.60 -3.83 -0.02
CA LEU A 112 3.72 -2.88 0.07
C LEU A 112 3.32 -1.58 -0.61
N LEU A 113 2.89 -0.58 0.17
CA LEU A 113 2.50 0.72 -0.36
C LEU A 113 3.65 1.71 -0.26
N THR A 114 3.91 2.47 -1.33
CA THR A 114 5.00 3.44 -1.38
C THR A 114 4.64 4.70 -2.20
N LYS A 115 5.30 5.80 -1.87
CA LYS A 115 5.37 7.00 -2.74
C LYS A 115 6.68 7.06 -3.55
N ARG A 116 7.53 6.05 -3.42
CA ARG A 116 8.87 5.93 -4.00
C ARG A 116 8.92 4.86 -5.07
N ALA A 117 8.12 5.04 -6.14
CA ALA A 117 7.96 4.05 -7.21
C ALA A 117 9.28 3.68 -7.91
N ARG A 118 10.17 4.66 -8.12
CA ARG A 118 11.47 4.45 -8.77
C ARG A 118 12.39 3.61 -7.89
N GLU A 119 12.48 3.93 -6.62
CA GLU A 119 13.26 3.20 -5.62
C GLU A 119 12.76 1.76 -5.47
N ALA A 120 11.45 1.55 -5.55
CA ALA A 120 10.85 0.22 -5.56
C ALA A 120 11.30 -0.62 -6.76
N VAL A 121 11.31 -0.03 -7.97
CA VAL A 121 11.78 -0.71 -9.19
C VAL A 121 13.27 -1.04 -9.09
N GLU A 122 14.09 -0.08 -8.64
CA GLU A 122 15.54 -0.33 -8.49
C GLU A 122 15.84 -1.43 -7.44
N TYR A 123 15.03 -1.52 -6.39
CA TYR A 123 15.14 -2.61 -5.44
C TYR A 123 14.68 -3.95 -6.04
N ALA A 124 13.55 -3.95 -6.78
CA ALA A 124 13.02 -5.15 -7.42
C ALA A 124 13.99 -5.81 -8.41
N LYS A 125 14.85 -5.02 -9.08
CA LYS A 125 15.89 -5.54 -9.98
C LYS A 125 16.98 -6.37 -9.27
N LYS A 126 17.12 -6.22 -7.96
CA LYS A 126 18.17 -6.85 -7.14
C LYS A 126 17.73 -8.14 -6.48
N ILE A 127 16.43 -8.47 -6.51
CA ILE A 127 15.84 -9.61 -5.83
C ILE A 127 14.93 -10.41 -6.74
N VAL A 128 14.65 -11.65 -6.37
CA VAL A 128 13.51 -12.38 -6.92
C VAL A 128 12.27 -11.91 -6.16
N TRP A 129 11.35 -11.21 -6.85
CA TRP A 129 10.16 -10.66 -6.21
C TRP A 129 9.27 -11.78 -5.64
N PRO A 130 8.84 -11.71 -4.38
CA PRO A 130 8.02 -12.76 -3.75
C PRO A 130 6.62 -12.86 -4.36
N ASP A 131 6.09 -14.08 -4.51
CA ASP A 131 4.77 -14.34 -5.10
C ASP A 131 3.60 -13.91 -4.20
N ASN A 132 3.86 -13.58 -2.97
CA ASN A 132 2.91 -13.07 -1.98
C ASN A 132 3.15 -11.58 -1.63
N ALA A 133 4.02 -10.88 -2.36
CA ALA A 133 4.27 -9.44 -2.22
C ALA A 133 3.52 -8.65 -3.29
N TRP A 134 2.48 -7.93 -2.89
CA TRP A 134 1.75 -7.00 -3.73
C TRP A 134 2.42 -5.63 -3.68
N ILE A 135 2.48 -4.90 -4.78
CA ILE A 135 3.06 -3.55 -4.82
C ILE A 135 1.98 -2.51 -5.10
N GLY A 136 1.97 -1.47 -4.31
CA GLY A 136 1.10 -0.32 -4.52
C GLY A 136 1.85 1.00 -4.50
N VAL A 137 1.32 1.97 -5.22
CA VAL A 137 1.78 3.36 -5.14
C VAL A 137 0.64 4.30 -4.78
N SER A 138 0.98 5.32 -4.00
CA SER A 138 0.04 6.42 -3.78
C SER A 138 -0.02 7.31 -5.02
N VAL A 139 -1.26 7.61 -5.46
CA VAL A 139 -1.57 8.56 -6.54
C VAL A 139 -2.64 9.51 -6.01
N GLU A 140 -2.22 10.54 -5.37
CA GLU A 140 -3.07 11.49 -4.67
C GLU A 140 -3.54 12.66 -5.53
N ASP A 141 -2.82 12.95 -6.61
CA ASP A 141 -3.05 14.04 -7.55
C ASP A 141 -2.55 13.67 -8.96
N GLN A 142 -2.88 14.48 -9.97
CA GLN A 142 -2.49 14.22 -11.36
C GLN A 142 -0.98 14.27 -11.59
N ALA A 143 -0.28 15.12 -10.84
CA ALA A 143 1.18 15.24 -10.96
C ALA A 143 1.90 13.94 -10.55
N HIS A 144 1.27 13.10 -9.72
CA HIS A 144 1.82 11.83 -9.24
C HIS A 144 1.24 10.58 -9.94
N ALA A 145 0.34 10.75 -10.94
CA ALA A 145 -0.24 9.64 -11.71
C ALA A 145 0.82 8.80 -12.46
N TYR A 146 1.98 9.39 -12.78
CA TYR A 146 3.11 8.69 -13.43
C TYR A 146 3.64 7.48 -12.62
N ARG A 147 3.41 7.45 -11.30
CA ARG A 147 3.84 6.33 -10.44
C ARG A 147 3.18 5.01 -10.84
N ALA A 148 1.94 5.07 -11.37
CA ALA A 148 1.24 3.89 -11.86
C ALA A 148 1.98 3.20 -13.02
N GLU A 149 2.57 3.97 -13.93
CA GLU A 149 3.36 3.42 -15.04
C GLU A 149 4.67 2.78 -14.54
N ILE A 150 5.33 3.43 -13.59
CA ILE A 150 6.63 2.96 -13.09
C ILE A 150 6.53 1.58 -12.44
N ILE A 151 5.51 1.33 -11.61
CA ILE A 151 5.41 0.05 -10.89
C ILE A 151 5.07 -1.14 -11.79
N LYS A 152 4.67 -0.91 -13.03
CA LYS A 152 4.41 -1.98 -14.01
C LYS A 152 5.67 -2.81 -14.31
N ALA A 153 6.85 -2.26 -14.09
CA ALA A 153 8.12 -2.96 -14.21
C ALA A 153 8.37 -4.01 -13.11
N ILE A 154 7.61 -4.01 -12.01
CA ILE A 154 7.77 -4.98 -10.92
C ILE A 154 6.86 -6.19 -11.20
N PRO A 155 7.38 -7.44 -11.17
CA PRO A 155 6.60 -8.65 -11.48
C PRO A 155 5.73 -9.11 -10.29
N ALA A 156 5.05 -8.16 -9.63
CA ALA A 156 4.20 -8.43 -8.49
C ALA A 156 2.88 -9.10 -8.90
N PRO A 157 2.34 -10.04 -8.11
CA PRO A 157 1.06 -10.71 -8.41
C PRO A 157 -0.13 -9.75 -8.41
N VAL A 158 -0.06 -8.67 -7.66
CA VAL A 158 -1.01 -7.56 -7.66
C VAL A 158 -0.25 -6.24 -7.67
N ARG A 159 -0.64 -5.35 -8.58
CA ARG A 159 -0.20 -3.96 -8.64
C ARG A 159 -1.41 -3.08 -8.33
N PHE A 160 -1.32 -2.23 -7.31
CA PHE A 160 -2.46 -1.43 -6.90
C PHE A 160 -2.15 0.06 -6.77
N LEU A 161 -3.18 0.88 -6.92
CA LEU A 161 -3.11 2.31 -6.66
C LEU A 161 -3.86 2.61 -5.35
N SER A 162 -3.22 3.38 -4.48
CA SER A 162 -3.85 4.00 -3.31
C SER A 162 -4.03 5.48 -3.62
N MET A 163 -5.24 5.87 -4.01
CA MET A 163 -5.66 7.26 -4.18
C MET A 163 -6.19 7.79 -2.85
N GLU A 164 -5.32 7.74 -1.84
CA GLU A 164 -5.60 8.11 -0.45
C GLU A 164 -4.45 8.95 0.14
N PRO A 165 -4.74 10.22 0.43
CA PRO A 165 -5.96 10.95 0.14
C PRO A 165 -6.04 11.32 -1.36
N LEU A 166 -7.25 11.31 -1.94
CA LEU A 166 -7.50 11.87 -3.26
C LEU A 166 -7.66 13.40 -3.12
N LEU A 167 -6.73 14.17 -3.70
CA LEU A 167 -6.60 15.61 -3.48
C LEU A 167 -7.08 16.48 -4.65
N GLU A 168 -7.24 15.88 -5.85
CA GLU A 168 -7.78 16.51 -7.05
C GLU A 168 -8.34 15.45 -8.01
N PRO A 169 -9.02 15.85 -9.11
CA PRO A 169 -9.40 14.91 -10.17
C PRO A 169 -8.16 14.27 -10.79
N VAL A 170 -8.17 12.95 -10.93
CA VAL A 170 -7.04 12.18 -11.49
C VAL A 170 -7.51 11.34 -12.65
N LYS A 171 -6.80 11.42 -13.79
CA LYS A 171 -6.92 10.50 -14.92
C LYS A 171 -5.69 9.61 -14.97
N VAL A 172 -5.89 8.30 -14.93
CA VAL A 172 -4.79 7.33 -14.91
C VAL A 172 -5.08 6.15 -15.83
N LYS A 173 -4.04 5.67 -16.51
CA LYS A 173 -4.13 4.43 -17.29
C LYS A 173 -4.08 3.23 -16.35
N LEU A 174 -5.12 2.40 -16.37
CA LEU A 174 -5.27 1.24 -15.48
C LEU A 174 -4.84 -0.08 -16.11
N ASP A 175 -4.37 -0.09 -17.38
CA ASP A 175 -3.77 -1.28 -17.95
C ASP A 175 -2.58 -1.76 -17.10
N GLY A 176 -2.52 -3.05 -16.76
CA GLY A 176 -1.50 -3.61 -15.89
C GLY A 176 -1.63 -3.27 -14.40
N ILE A 177 -2.65 -2.53 -14.00
CA ILE A 177 -3.07 -2.31 -12.60
C ILE A 177 -4.20 -3.30 -12.28
N ASP A 178 -4.18 -3.84 -11.06
CA ASP A 178 -5.10 -4.90 -10.64
C ASP A 178 -6.10 -4.44 -9.58
N TRP A 179 -5.89 -3.29 -8.96
CA TRP A 179 -6.74 -2.80 -7.88
C TRP A 179 -6.56 -1.30 -7.68
N VAL A 180 -7.66 -0.61 -7.37
CA VAL A 180 -7.64 0.80 -6.98
C VAL A 180 -8.38 0.97 -5.66
N ILE A 181 -7.71 1.61 -4.71
CA ILE A 181 -8.27 2.04 -3.42
C ILE A 181 -8.39 3.56 -3.49
N ALA A 182 -9.56 4.12 -3.20
CA ALA A 182 -9.77 5.56 -3.11
C ALA A 182 -10.34 5.96 -1.75
N GLY A 183 -9.96 7.15 -1.28
CA GLY A 183 -10.48 7.66 -0.01
C GLY A 183 -9.99 9.06 0.32
N GLY A 184 -10.63 9.64 1.33
CA GLY A 184 -10.32 10.95 1.87
C GLY A 184 -9.33 10.92 3.04
N GLU A 185 -8.85 12.10 3.40
CA GLU A 185 -8.01 12.30 4.59
C GLU A 185 -8.78 12.08 5.88
N SER A 186 -8.06 11.64 6.92
CA SER A 186 -8.53 11.68 8.30
C SER A 186 -7.57 12.50 9.16
N GLY A 187 -8.12 13.25 10.11
CA GLY A 187 -7.37 14.10 11.04
C GLY A 187 -7.88 15.53 11.12
N GLU A 188 -7.29 16.35 11.99
CA GLU A 188 -7.74 17.70 12.31
C GLU A 188 -7.80 18.66 11.10
N ASN A 189 -6.88 18.48 10.14
CA ASN A 189 -6.72 19.35 8.98
C ASN A 189 -7.10 18.66 7.66
N TYR A 190 -8.03 17.71 7.71
CA TYR A 190 -8.43 16.98 6.51
C TYR A 190 -8.95 17.92 5.42
N ARG A 191 -8.55 17.66 4.18
CA ARG A 191 -9.06 18.32 2.98
C ARG A 191 -10.32 17.61 2.50
N PHE A 192 -11.32 18.38 2.10
CA PHE A 192 -12.60 17.84 1.62
C PHE A 192 -12.39 16.99 0.35
N LEU A 193 -13.07 15.83 0.29
CA LEU A 193 -13.09 14.96 -0.88
C LEU A 193 -14.42 15.12 -1.63
N PRO A 194 -14.44 15.77 -2.80
CA PRO A 194 -15.63 15.87 -3.65
C PRO A 194 -16.08 14.50 -4.17
N LYS A 195 -17.37 14.21 -4.02
CA LYS A 195 -17.96 12.95 -4.49
C LYS A 195 -17.73 12.69 -5.99
N ALA A 196 -17.76 13.75 -6.80
CA ALA A 196 -17.54 13.65 -8.24
C ALA A 196 -16.18 13.02 -8.60
N TRP A 197 -15.13 13.28 -7.81
CA TRP A 197 -13.81 12.70 -8.04
C TRP A 197 -13.79 11.20 -7.78
N VAL A 198 -14.46 10.76 -6.72
CA VAL A 198 -14.56 9.33 -6.38
C VAL A 198 -15.37 8.56 -7.44
N LEU A 199 -16.48 9.15 -7.90
CA LEU A 199 -17.31 8.58 -8.97
C LEU A 199 -16.55 8.50 -10.30
N ASP A 200 -15.72 9.47 -10.60
CA ASP A 200 -14.88 9.46 -11.80
C ASP A 200 -13.84 8.32 -11.74
N ILE A 201 -13.16 8.14 -10.61
CA ILE A 201 -12.24 7.00 -10.41
C ILE A 201 -12.98 5.66 -10.50
N GLN A 202 -14.16 5.55 -9.90
CA GLN A 202 -14.99 4.34 -10.01
C GLN A 202 -15.35 4.04 -11.48
N SER A 203 -15.69 5.07 -12.29
CA SER A 203 -15.97 4.91 -13.72
C SER A 203 -14.74 4.41 -14.49
N GLN A 204 -13.58 5.01 -14.26
CA GLN A 204 -12.32 4.56 -14.86
C GLN A 204 -12.02 3.09 -14.52
N CYS A 205 -12.24 2.67 -13.26
CA CYS A 205 -12.08 1.28 -12.83
C CYS A 205 -13.05 0.34 -13.53
N ARG A 206 -14.33 0.74 -13.65
CA ARG A 206 -15.35 -0.05 -14.35
C ARG A 206 -15.02 -0.22 -15.83
N GLU A 207 -14.62 0.84 -16.52
CA GLU A 207 -14.24 0.83 -17.93
C GLU A 207 -13.01 -0.07 -18.18
N ALA A 208 -12.06 -0.09 -17.24
CA ALA A 208 -10.85 -0.91 -17.30
C ALA A 208 -11.04 -2.32 -16.72
N ASN A 209 -12.22 -2.67 -16.19
CA ASN A 209 -12.49 -3.92 -15.47
C ASN A 209 -11.50 -4.16 -14.31
N VAL A 210 -11.19 -3.12 -13.53
CA VAL A 210 -10.30 -3.15 -12.38
C VAL A 210 -11.13 -3.06 -11.10
N PRO A 211 -10.96 -3.96 -10.11
CA PRO A 211 -11.60 -3.88 -8.81
C PRO A 211 -11.39 -2.53 -8.14
N PHE A 212 -12.48 -1.97 -7.61
CA PHE A 212 -12.50 -0.67 -6.95
C PHE A 212 -12.88 -0.83 -5.47
N PHE A 213 -12.14 -0.15 -4.59
CA PHE A 213 -12.39 -0.12 -3.17
C PHE A 213 -12.51 1.32 -2.70
N PHE A 214 -13.67 1.72 -2.21
CA PHE A 214 -13.84 3.02 -1.56
C PHE A 214 -13.68 2.87 -0.05
N LYS A 215 -12.63 3.47 0.50
CA LYS A 215 -12.28 3.31 1.90
C LYS A 215 -13.11 4.18 2.83
N GLN A 216 -13.14 5.48 2.57
CA GLN A 216 -13.83 6.44 3.46
C GLN A 216 -13.92 7.84 2.85
N TRP A 217 -14.83 8.65 3.37
CA TRP A 217 -14.87 10.09 3.15
C TRP A 217 -13.83 10.81 4.01
N SER A 218 -13.46 12.05 3.63
CA SER A 218 -12.62 12.91 4.47
C SER A 218 -13.34 13.33 5.73
N SER A 219 -12.72 13.14 6.90
CA SER A 219 -13.31 13.48 8.18
C SER A 219 -12.27 13.64 9.29
N PHE A 220 -12.70 14.19 10.44
CA PHE A 220 -11.81 14.39 11.59
C PHE A 220 -11.24 13.07 12.14
N THR A 221 -12.04 12.01 12.15
CA THR A 221 -11.60 10.66 12.53
C THR A 221 -11.81 9.70 11.37
N SER A 222 -11.00 8.64 11.30
CA SER A 222 -11.19 7.61 10.29
C SER A 222 -12.63 7.07 10.32
N ASP A 223 -13.23 6.98 9.14
CA ASP A 223 -14.57 6.40 8.90
C ASP A 223 -15.77 7.16 9.54
N ALA A 224 -15.55 8.35 10.12
CA ALA A 224 -16.65 9.09 10.79
C ALA A 224 -17.80 9.51 9.84
N LEU A 225 -17.52 9.72 8.54
CA LEU A 225 -18.53 9.99 7.50
C LEU A 225 -18.83 8.75 6.64
N GLY A 226 -18.37 7.56 7.09
CA GLY A 226 -18.64 6.29 6.46
C GLY A 226 -17.86 6.05 5.17
N HIS A 227 -18.18 4.96 4.51
CA HIS A 227 -17.54 4.43 3.31
C HIS A 227 -18.55 4.02 2.23
N GLU A 228 -19.78 4.50 2.32
CA GLU A 228 -20.79 4.26 1.30
C GLU A 228 -20.68 5.29 0.15
N LEU A 229 -20.80 4.80 -1.06
CA LEU A 229 -20.87 5.59 -2.28
C LEU A 229 -22.24 5.35 -2.93
N ASN A 230 -23.09 6.39 -2.97
CA ASN A 230 -24.50 6.28 -3.40
C ASN A 230 -25.34 5.25 -2.62
N GLY A 231 -25.06 5.06 -1.32
CA GLY A 231 -25.76 4.08 -0.49
C GLY A 231 -25.26 2.64 -0.63
N GLU A 232 -24.16 2.43 -1.36
CA GLU A 232 -23.56 1.11 -1.56
C GLU A 232 -22.12 1.06 -1.04
N VAL A 233 -21.74 -0.07 -0.45
CA VAL A 233 -20.36 -0.37 -0.04
C VAL A 233 -19.60 -0.92 -1.24
N CYS A 234 -18.56 -0.20 -1.66
CA CYS A 234 -17.71 -0.57 -2.80
C CYS A 234 -16.39 -1.16 -2.29
N HIS A 235 -16.37 -2.42 -1.92
CA HIS A 235 -15.22 -3.13 -1.34
C HIS A 235 -14.79 -4.32 -2.20
N ALA A 236 -14.47 -4.09 -3.48
CA ALA A 236 -13.94 -5.15 -4.34
C ALA A 236 -12.44 -5.37 -4.10
N PHE A 237 -12.03 -6.65 -4.13
CA PHE A 237 -10.64 -7.06 -3.97
C PHE A 237 -10.10 -7.71 -5.25
N PRO A 238 -8.79 -7.60 -5.52
CA PRO A 238 -8.16 -8.20 -6.70
C PRO A 238 -7.94 -9.70 -6.54
N THR A 239 -7.85 -10.40 -7.67
CA THR A 239 -7.31 -11.77 -7.74
C THR A 239 -5.84 -11.71 -8.13
N PRO A 240 -4.92 -12.33 -7.36
CA PRO A 240 -3.51 -12.36 -7.70
C PRO A 240 -3.23 -13.05 -9.03
N LYS A 241 -2.29 -12.50 -9.83
CA LYS A 241 -1.89 -13.02 -11.14
C LYS A 241 -0.49 -13.63 -11.07
N ASN A 242 -0.26 -14.72 -11.81
CA ASN A 242 1.09 -15.28 -11.97
C ASN A 242 1.85 -14.55 -13.09
N ARG A 243 2.54 -13.44 -12.76
CA ARG A 243 3.28 -12.64 -13.73
C ARG A 243 4.68 -13.13 -14.04
N LYS A 244 5.26 -13.98 -13.20
CA LYS A 244 6.59 -14.56 -13.46
C LYS A 244 6.56 -15.49 -14.67
N ALA A 245 5.55 -16.33 -14.79
CA ALA A 245 5.39 -17.19 -15.94
C ALA A 245 5.22 -16.43 -17.28
N ALA A 246 4.67 -15.22 -17.26
CA ALA A 246 4.54 -14.37 -18.44
C ALA A 246 5.89 -13.79 -18.91
N LEU A 247 6.76 -13.37 -17.99
CA LEU A 247 8.10 -12.86 -18.31
C LEU A 247 9.00 -13.96 -18.90
N ASP A 248 8.94 -15.18 -18.37
CA ASP A 248 9.70 -16.32 -18.88
C ASP A 248 9.28 -16.68 -20.32
N THR A 249 8.00 -16.52 -20.64
CA THR A 249 7.46 -16.81 -21.99
C THR A 249 7.88 -15.74 -23.00
N GLU A 250 7.94 -14.47 -22.63
CA GLU A 250 8.41 -13.39 -23.51
C GLU A 250 9.92 -13.47 -23.79
N VAL A 251 10.72 -13.89 -22.82
CA VAL A 251 12.18 -14.08 -22.98
C VAL A 251 12.48 -15.29 -23.89
N VAL A 252 11.64 -16.32 -23.87
CA VAL A 252 11.78 -17.50 -24.76
C VAL A 252 11.31 -17.18 -26.17
N ALA A 253 10.31 -16.31 -26.36
CA ALA A 253 9.80 -15.92 -27.68
C ALA A 253 10.70 -14.88 -28.40
N ALA A 254 11.60 -14.23 -27.68
CA ALA A 254 12.55 -13.22 -28.19
C ALA A 254 13.93 -13.78 -28.54
N LYS A 255 14.15 -15.09 -28.39
CA LYS A 255 15.36 -15.84 -28.81
C LYS A 255 15.05 -16.69 -30.03
#